data_e1af2e5cf0c5910516167a5aebb3176e
#
_entry.id   e1af2e5cf0c5910516167a5aebb3176e
#
_cell.length_a   1.000
_cell.length_b   1.000
_cell.length_c   1.000
_cell.angle_alpha   90.00
_cell.angle_beta   90.00
_cell.angle_gamma   90.00
#
_symmetry.space_group_name_H-M   'P 1'
#
loop_
_entity.id
_entity.type
_entity.pdbx_description
1 polymer ?
#
loop_
_entity_poly.entity_id
_entity_poly.type
_entity_poly.pdbx_seq_one_letter_code
_entity_poly.pdbx_strand_id
1 'polypeptide(L)'
;MWALAADTEEEAWHLFQSRARWRTDREVGRLGPLLPPEEAAARELNPAEEIVWARLKANALVGSAPQVAARLKELAQRLEVDELAVITWTHDPAAQRRSYELLAQELGLSGQATPAQALAA
;
A
#
# COMPACT_ATOMS: atom_id res chain seq x y z
N MET A 1 5.25 6.45 -4.30
CA MET A 1 3.96 6.41 -3.57
C MET A 1 3.73 5.04 -2.96
N TRP A 2 2.95 4.98 -1.90
CA TRP A 2 2.56 3.72 -1.28
C TRP A 2 1.20 3.26 -1.80
N ALA A 3 1.11 1.99 -2.19
CA ALA A 3 -0.13 1.36 -2.63
C ALA A 3 -0.19 -0.08 -2.13
N LEU A 4 -1.37 -0.64 -1.99
CA LEU A 4 -1.58 -2.01 -1.53
C LEU A 4 -2.75 -2.64 -2.27
N ALA A 5 -2.48 -3.73 -2.98
CA ALA A 5 -3.48 -4.59 -3.58
C ALA A 5 -3.53 -5.93 -2.83
N ALA A 6 -4.71 -6.51 -2.71
CA ALA A 6 -4.92 -7.86 -2.24
C ALA A 6 -5.91 -8.60 -3.15
N ASP A 7 -6.13 -9.88 -2.89
CA ASP A 7 -7.06 -10.69 -3.69
C ASP A 7 -8.50 -10.18 -3.58
N THR A 8 -8.84 -9.55 -2.46
CA THR A 8 -10.13 -8.87 -2.24
C THR A 8 -9.92 -7.48 -1.69
N GLU A 9 -10.88 -6.58 -1.93
CA GLU A 9 -10.88 -5.24 -1.34
C GLU A 9 -10.91 -5.29 0.19
N GLU A 10 -11.71 -6.19 0.77
CA GLU A 10 -11.82 -6.39 2.21
C GLU A 10 -10.47 -6.75 2.84
N GLU A 11 -9.76 -7.71 2.23
CA GLU A 11 -8.44 -8.11 2.69
C GLU A 11 -7.44 -6.95 2.61
N ALA A 12 -7.46 -6.18 1.52
CA ALA A 12 -6.59 -5.03 1.36
C ALA A 12 -6.79 -4.00 2.48
N TRP A 13 -8.03 -3.68 2.82
CA TRP A 13 -8.35 -2.78 3.92
C TRP A 13 -7.98 -3.34 5.29
N HIS A 14 -8.09 -4.67 5.47
CA HIS A 14 -7.62 -5.33 6.68
C HIS A 14 -6.09 -5.17 6.84
N LEU A 15 -5.34 -5.45 5.79
CA LEU A 15 -3.86 -5.30 5.78
C LEU A 15 -3.42 -3.84 5.98
N PHE A 16 -4.20 -2.90 5.49
CA PHE A 16 -3.94 -1.46 5.64
C PHE A 16 -3.91 -1.00 7.10
N GLN A 17 -4.59 -1.70 8.01
CA GLN A 17 -4.67 -1.33 9.43
C GLN A 17 -3.28 -1.16 10.06
N SER A 18 -2.34 -2.04 9.72
CA SER A 18 -0.95 -1.97 10.22
C SER A 18 -0.29 -0.64 9.87
N ARG A 19 -0.39 -0.23 8.60
CA ARG A 19 0.19 1.03 8.11
C ARG A 19 -0.54 2.24 8.69
N ALA A 20 -1.85 2.21 8.73
CA ALA A 20 -2.65 3.30 9.25
C ALA A 20 -2.31 3.58 10.73
N ARG A 21 -2.20 2.54 11.55
CA ARG A 21 -1.78 2.67 12.94
C ARG A 21 -0.37 3.21 13.05
N TRP A 22 0.58 2.65 12.32
CA TRP A 22 1.97 3.09 12.35
C TRP A 22 2.12 4.55 11.94
N ARG A 23 1.41 5.00 10.90
CA ARG A 23 1.42 6.41 10.47
C ARG A 23 0.78 7.34 11.50
N THR A 24 -0.35 6.93 12.07
CA THR A 24 -1.05 7.68 13.10
C THR A 24 -0.18 7.86 14.33
N ASP A 25 0.45 6.77 14.80
CA ASP A 25 1.35 6.83 15.96
C ASP A 25 2.54 7.76 15.72
N ARG A 26 3.14 7.73 14.53
CA ARG A 26 4.24 8.63 14.17
C ARG A 26 3.84 10.10 14.17
N GLU A 27 2.65 10.43 13.69
CA GLU A 27 2.17 11.81 13.65
C GLU A 27 1.94 12.40 15.05
N VAL A 28 1.64 11.56 16.03
CA VAL A 28 1.51 11.98 17.44
C VAL A 28 2.78 11.73 18.26
N GLY A 29 3.91 11.47 17.60
CA GLY A 29 5.22 11.33 18.23
C GLY A 29 5.50 9.98 18.88
N ARG A 30 4.66 8.97 18.64
CA ARG A 30 4.90 7.60 19.09
C ARG A 30 5.64 6.80 18.04
N LEU A 31 6.84 6.33 18.38
CA LEU A 31 7.62 5.47 17.51
C LEU A 31 7.50 4.03 17.99
N GLY A 32 7.29 3.11 17.05
CA GLY A 32 7.15 1.70 17.36
C GLY A 32 7.20 0.83 16.12
N PRO A 33 7.14 -0.50 16.29
CA PRO A 33 7.14 -1.45 15.19
C PRO A 33 5.82 -1.41 14.41
N LEU A 34 5.85 -1.96 13.21
CA LEU A 34 4.65 -2.24 12.43
C LEU A 34 3.91 -3.41 13.08
N LEU A 35 2.71 -3.18 13.58
CA LEU A 35 1.91 -4.20 14.26
C LEU A 35 1.18 -5.09 13.24
N PRO A 36 0.86 -6.35 13.60
CA PRO A 36 -0.09 -7.15 12.83
C PRO A 36 -1.44 -6.42 12.68
N PRO A 37 -2.18 -6.64 11.59
CA PRO A 37 -3.43 -5.92 11.33
C PRO A 37 -4.44 -6.02 12.48
N GLU A 38 -4.56 -7.19 13.09
CA GLU A 38 -5.49 -7.46 14.20
C GLU A 38 -5.15 -6.61 15.43
N GLU A 39 -3.88 -6.54 15.79
CA GLU A 39 -3.40 -5.72 16.91
C GLU A 39 -3.54 -4.23 16.62
N ALA A 40 -3.24 -3.82 15.38
CA ALA A 40 -3.38 -2.44 14.95
C ALA A 40 -4.83 -1.97 15.02
N ALA A 41 -5.78 -2.82 14.63
CA ALA A 41 -7.21 -2.54 14.65
C ALA A 41 -7.82 -2.57 16.05
N ALA A 42 -7.26 -3.37 16.97
CA ALA A 42 -7.80 -3.55 18.32
C ALA A 42 -7.56 -2.35 19.25
N ARG A 43 -6.61 -1.46 18.93
CA ARG A 43 -6.31 -0.28 19.75
C ARG A 43 -7.29 0.84 19.44
N GLU A 44 -7.94 1.35 20.48
CA GLU A 44 -8.82 2.50 20.34
C GLU A 44 -8.06 3.75 19.87
N LEU A 45 -8.76 4.58 19.10
CA LEU A 45 -8.29 5.87 18.63
C LEU A 45 -8.89 6.98 19.50
N ASN A 46 -8.07 7.95 19.89
CA ASN A 46 -8.61 9.18 20.45
C ASN A 46 -9.11 10.10 19.31
N PRO A 47 -9.86 11.20 19.61
CA PRO A 47 -10.41 12.06 18.57
C PRO A 47 -9.38 12.66 17.61
N ALA A 48 -8.18 12.99 18.07
CA ALA A 48 -7.10 13.50 17.21
C ALA A 48 -6.58 12.42 16.26
N GLU A 49 -6.41 11.19 16.76
CA GLU A 49 -6.01 10.03 15.97
C GLU A 49 -7.06 9.64 14.95
N GLU A 50 -8.35 9.76 15.27
CA GLU A 50 -9.45 9.50 14.32
C GLU A 50 -9.38 10.42 13.10
N ILE A 51 -9.05 11.70 13.28
CA ILE A 51 -8.88 12.65 12.19
C ILE A 51 -7.72 12.22 11.27
N VAL A 52 -6.59 11.83 11.85
CA VAL A 52 -5.43 11.36 11.08
C VAL A 52 -5.78 10.08 10.32
N TRP A 53 -6.42 9.14 10.98
CA TRP A 53 -6.84 7.87 10.38
C TRP A 53 -7.79 8.08 9.20
N ALA A 54 -8.82 8.91 9.36
CA ALA A 54 -9.78 9.22 8.30
C ALA A 54 -9.08 9.84 7.07
N ARG A 55 -8.14 10.76 7.30
CA ARG A 55 -7.34 11.36 6.23
C ARG A 55 -6.46 10.33 5.51
N LEU A 56 -5.80 9.44 6.26
CA LEU A 56 -4.97 8.38 5.68
C LEU A 56 -5.82 7.44 4.83
N LYS A 57 -7.00 7.05 5.32
CA LYS A 57 -7.93 6.19 4.59
C LYS A 57 -8.45 6.84 3.30
N ALA A 58 -8.82 8.12 3.36
CA ALA A 58 -9.33 8.85 2.21
C ALA A 58 -8.31 8.98 1.07
N ASN A 59 -7.02 9.05 1.40
CA ASN A 59 -5.93 9.18 0.43
C ASN A 59 -5.21 7.87 0.09
N ALA A 60 -5.64 6.76 0.68
CA ALA A 60 -4.97 5.48 0.49
C ALA A 60 -5.25 4.87 -0.89
N LEU A 61 -4.21 4.35 -1.53
CA LEU A 61 -4.30 3.54 -2.75
C LEU A 61 -4.39 2.06 -2.35
N VAL A 62 -5.57 1.65 -1.86
CA VAL A 62 -5.82 0.33 -1.28
C VAL A 62 -7.07 -0.27 -1.90
N GLY A 63 -7.03 -1.55 -2.23
CA GLY A 63 -8.16 -2.28 -2.78
C GLY A 63 -7.76 -3.54 -3.52
N SER A 64 -8.65 -4.05 -4.35
CA SER A 64 -8.31 -5.10 -5.31
C SER A 64 -7.34 -4.58 -6.37
N ALA A 65 -6.64 -5.48 -7.08
CA ALA A 65 -5.68 -5.08 -8.10
C ALA A 65 -6.30 -4.19 -9.20
N PRO A 66 -7.48 -4.48 -9.76
CA PRO A 66 -8.12 -3.60 -10.72
C PRO A 66 -8.41 -2.19 -10.17
N GLN A 67 -8.87 -2.10 -8.93
CA GLN A 67 -9.17 -0.82 -8.28
C GLN A 67 -7.91 0.02 -8.10
N VAL A 68 -6.84 -0.57 -7.58
CA VAL A 68 -5.56 0.12 -7.35
C VAL A 68 -4.92 0.52 -8.67
N ALA A 69 -4.90 -0.38 -9.66
CA ALA A 69 -4.34 -0.10 -10.98
C ALA A 69 -5.06 1.06 -11.68
N ALA A 70 -6.39 1.10 -11.62
CA ALA A 70 -7.18 2.19 -12.20
C ALA A 70 -6.82 3.54 -11.54
N ARG A 71 -6.70 3.59 -10.24
CA ARG A 71 -6.34 4.81 -9.49
C ARG A 71 -4.89 5.23 -9.76
N LEU A 72 -3.96 4.30 -9.93
CA LEU A 72 -2.59 4.60 -10.32
C LEU A 72 -2.52 5.23 -11.71
N LYS A 73 -3.27 4.69 -12.68
CA LYS A 73 -3.35 5.25 -14.04
C LYS A 73 -3.94 6.66 -14.03
N GLU A 74 -5.03 6.86 -13.30
CA GLU A 74 -5.64 8.19 -13.13
C GLU A 74 -4.67 9.19 -12.50
N LEU A 75 -3.93 8.76 -11.47
CA LEU A 75 -2.94 9.60 -10.82
C LEU A 75 -1.80 9.99 -11.76
N ALA A 76 -1.28 9.05 -12.56
CA ALA A 76 -0.25 9.32 -13.55
C ALA A 76 -0.74 10.35 -14.60
N GLN A 77 -1.96 10.20 -15.09
CA GLN A 77 -2.57 11.14 -16.03
C GLN A 77 -2.73 12.53 -15.42
N ARG A 78 -3.25 12.61 -14.20
CA ARG A 78 -3.45 13.89 -13.49
C ARG A 78 -2.15 14.62 -13.20
N LEU A 79 -1.07 13.87 -12.90
CA LEU A 79 0.26 14.42 -12.64
C LEU A 79 1.07 14.63 -13.91
N GLU A 80 0.58 14.19 -15.06
CA GLU A 80 1.26 14.27 -16.37
C GLU A 80 2.66 13.62 -16.31
N VAL A 81 2.76 12.44 -15.68
CA VAL A 81 4.00 11.68 -15.56
C VAL A 81 3.92 10.35 -16.30
N ASP A 82 5.06 9.92 -16.84
CA ASP A 82 5.17 8.67 -17.61
C ASP A 82 5.51 7.47 -16.73
N GLU A 83 5.98 7.71 -15.50
CA GLU A 83 6.46 6.68 -14.60
C GLU A 83 6.00 6.94 -13.16
N LEU A 84 5.58 5.88 -12.47
CA LEU A 84 5.25 5.89 -11.05
C LEU A 84 6.08 4.84 -10.31
N ALA A 85 6.76 5.25 -9.24
CA ALA A 85 7.39 4.34 -8.32
C ALA A 85 6.40 3.94 -7.22
N VAL A 86 6.05 2.67 -7.17
CA VAL A 86 5.12 2.11 -6.17
C VAL A 86 5.88 1.34 -5.11
N ILE A 87 5.64 1.69 -3.86
CA ILE A 87 6.16 0.99 -2.70
C ILE A 87 5.00 0.35 -1.96
N THR A 88 5.14 -0.92 -1.63
CA THR A 88 4.22 -1.65 -0.75
C THR A 88 5.01 -2.22 0.42
N TRP A 89 4.49 -2.08 1.62
CA TRP A 89 4.96 -2.81 2.78
C TRP A 89 3.80 -3.13 3.70
N THR A 90 3.83 -4.34 4.25
CA THR A 90 2.82 -4.93 5.12
C THR A 90 3.54 -5.58 6.30
N HIS A 91 2.79 -5.94 7.33
CA HIS A 91 3.36 -6.72 8.43
C HIS A 91 3.81 -8.11 7.96
N ASP A 92 3.00 -8.78 7.13
CA ASP A 92 3.32 -10.07 6.53
C ASP A 92 4.07 -9.89 5.20
N PRO A 93 5.31 -10.38 5.06
CA PRO A 93 6.06 -10.31 3.81
C PRO A 93 5.39 -11.03 2.64
N ALA A 94 4.61 -12.08 2.89
CA ALA A 94 3.86 -12.79 1.84
C ALA A 94 2.77 -11.91 1.24
N ALA A 95 2.06 -11.14 2.06
CA ALA A 95 1.06 -10.16 1.61
C ALA A 95 1.70 -9.04 0.76
N GLN A 96 2.88 -8.57 1.14
CA GLN A 96 3.64 -7.59 0.36
C GLN A 96 3.98 -8.14 -1.03
N ARG A 97 4.52 -9.34 -1.10
CA ARG A 97 4.86 -10.00 -2.36
C ARG A 97 3.64 -10.19 -3.23
N ARG A 98 2.54 -10.65 -2.63
CA ARG A 98 1.27 -10.84 -3.34
C ARG A 98 0.75 -9.55 -3.94
N SER A 99 0.84 -8.43 -3.22
CA SER A 99 0.46 -7.12 -3.73
C SER A 99 1.24 -6.74 -4.99
N TYR A 100 2.55 -6.93 -5.00
CA TYR A 100 3.35 -6.66 -6.19
C TYR A 100 2.99 -7.57 -7.36
N GLU A 101 2.77 -8.86 -7.11
CA GLU A 101 2.36 -9.82 -8.14
C GLU A 101 1.03 -9.42 -8.79
N LEU A 102 0.04 -9.10 -7.96
CA LEU A 102 -1.29 -8.68 -8.41
C LEU A 102 -1.23 -7.40 -9.26
N LEU A 103 -0.48 -6.40 -8.81
CA LEU A 103 -0.33 -5.14 -9.55
C LEU A 103 0.45 -5.35 -10.85
N ALA A 104 1.49 -6.18 -10.84
CA ALA A 104 2.24 -6.49 -12.05
C ALA A 104 1.37 -7.19 -13.10
N GLN A 105 0.54 -8.15 -12.70
CA GLN A 105 -0.41 -8.82 -13.58
C GLN A 105 -1.44 -7.84 -14.15
N GLU A 106 -2.04 -7.03 -13.31
CA GLU A 106 -3.09 -6.08 -13.71
C GLU A 106 -2.56 -4.98 -14.65
N LEU A 107 -1.32 -4.55 -14.43
CA LEU A 107 -0.67 -3.54 -15.27
C LEU A 107 0.06 -4.12 -16.48
N GLY A 108 0.02 -5.43 -16.66
CA GLY A 108 0.67 -6.10 -17.80
C GLY A 108 2.20 -6.04 -17.77
N LEU A 109 2.79 -5.95 -16.57
CA LEU A 109 4.23 -5.91 -16.43
C LEU A 109 4.81 -7.31 -16.53
N SER A 110 5.70 -7.55 -17.50
CA SER A 110 6.42 -8.81 -17.63
C SER A 110 7.60 -8.86 -16.68
N GLY A 111 7.82 -10.00 -16.04
CA GLY A 111 8.99 -10.23 -15.19
C GLY A 111 10.29 -10.45 -15.97
N GLN A 112 10.48 -9.77 -17.09
CA GLN A 112 11.70 -9.87 -17.88
C GLN A 112 12.84 -9.11 -17.19
N ALA A 113 14.02 -9.72 -17.21
CA ALA A 113 15.24 -9.07 -16.75
C ALA A 113 15.47 -7.76 -17.51
N THR A 114 15.79 -6.70 -16.79
CA THR A 114 16.22 -5.45 -17.42
C THR A 114 17.59 -5.66 -18.07
N PRO A 115 17.99 -4.85 -19.08
CA PRO A 115 19.32 -4.93 -19.66
C PRO A 115 20.44 -4.85 -18.62
N ALA A 116 20.28 -4.08 -17.56
CA ALA A 116 21.25 -4.01 -16.48
C ALA A 116 21.38 -5.31 -15.70
N GLN A 117 20.27 -6.03 -15.44
CA GLN A 117 20.28 -7.34 -14.81
C GLN A 117 20.89 -8.40 -15.72
N ALA A 118 20.63 -8.35 -17.03
CA ALA A 118 21.22 -9.24 -18.01
C ALA A 118 22.73 -9.05 -18.11
N LEU A 119 23.25 -7.83 -17.95
CA LEU A 119 24.69 -7.54 -17.94
C LEU A 119 25.36 -7.96 -16.62
N ALA A 120 24.64 -8.01 -15.52
CA ALA A 120 25.13 -8.45 -14.21
C ALA A 120 25.17 -9.99 -14.05
N ALA A 121 24.44 -10.70 -14.89
CA ALA A 121 24.42 -12.16 -14.92
C ALA A 121 25.54 -12.68 -15.81
#